data_1e204b5d6ae2752f9b900b081562e6d0
#
_entry.id   1e204b5d6ae2752f9b900b081562e6d0
#
_cell.length_a   1.000
_cell.length_b   1.000
_cell.length_c   1.000
_cell.angle_alpha   90.00
_cell.angle_beta   90.00
_cell.angle_gamma   90.00
#
_symmetry.space_group_name_H-M   'P 1'
#
loop_
_entity.id
_entity.type
_entity.pdbx_description
1 polymer ?
#
loop_
_entity_poly.entity_id
_entity_poly.type
_entity_poly.pdbx_seq_one_letter_code
_entity_poly.pdbx_strand_id
1 'polypeptide(L)'
;MQESRPRWSSQTRLTVSLLLIALIIYLLFRFSVVLAPMTLAVILAYVLSPLVNLIQRRLRIRRGLAAFFIYILMLAVLVTLPVLIVQPLVSQLSELIPAIQRFLLVIENLLGHRYVVAGQVINVDEFIQQTIGSLQGSLEPVFGHTLNLAMDVISSVVWVIFILIVSFYLIKDGPMLQQWMEKNVPPAYRQDYIRLRDEINHIWSAFFRGQIVLALVVAVIFSIIGFILGLPFALAMGVFAGLMEFLPSIGHGIWLTVASLLAVFVGSTWMPLPNWAFMLIVIGLHLIYQQFDLNYLIPRIIGRSVHLPPLVVILGIVTGAVLAGVLGIPLAAPTIASARVLGRYVYANLVDLDPFAASVAPPLPPPNPRWWRVLFRSRPANLPQKSKDL
;
A
#
# COMPACT_ATOMS: atom_id res chain seq x y z
N MET A 1 -53.79 -17.02 -20.75
CA MET A 1 -52.73 -17.94 -21.26
C MET A 1 -51.40 -17.29 -20.99
N GLN A 2 -50.66 -17.72 -19.99
CA GLN A 2 -49.26 -17.29 -19.80
C GLN A 2 -48.42 -18.06 -20.82
N GLU A 3 -47.96 -17.34 -21.88
CA GLU A 3 -46.98 -17.88 -22.82
C GLU A 3 -45.73 -18.29 -22.01
N SER A 4 -45.47 -19.59 -21.91
CA SER A 4 -44.25 -20.11 -21.32
C SER A 4 -43.08 -19.71 -22.19
N ARG A 5 -42.25 -18.76 -21.69
CA ARG A 5 -41.01 -18.39 -22.37
C ARG A 5 -40.19 -19.63 -22.70
N PRO A 6 -39.67 -19.77 -23.92
CA PRO A 6 -38.86 -20.92 -24.29
C PRO A 6 -37.64 -21.02 -23.38
N ARG A 7 -37.50 -22.15 -22.70
CA ARG A 7 -36.33 -22.43 -21.83
C ARG A 7 -35.14 -22.80 -22.72
N TRP A 8 -34.06 -22.08 -22.55
CA TRP A 8 -32.81 -22.43 -23.23
C TRP A 8 -32.35 -23.84 -22.88
N SER A 9 -31.85 -24.59 -23.87
CA SER A 9 -31.21 -25.89 -23.62
C SER A 9 -29.94 -25.74 -22.74
N SER A 10 -29.54 -26.80 -22.07
CA SER A 10 -28.31 -26.80 -21.27
C SER A 10 -27.08 -26.44 -22.11
N GLN A 11 -27.01 -26.91 -23.35
CA GLN A 11 -25.96 -26.58 -24.29
C GLN A 11 -25.95 -25.10 -24.65
N THR A 12 -27.11 -24.50 -24.94
CA THR A 12 -27.23 -23.07 -25.24
C THR A 12 -26.78 -22.21 -24.06
N ARG A 13 -27.15 -22.60 -22.82
CA ARG A 13 -26.72 -21.89 -21.61
C ARG A 13 -25.21 -21.96 -21.44
N LEU A 14 -24.61 -23.14 -21.64
CA LEU A 14 -23.16 -23.33 -21.52
C LEU A 14 -22.42 -22.48 -22.57
N THR A 15 -22.86 -22.54 -23.83
CA THR A 15 -22.23 -21.78 -24.92
C THR A 15 -22.31 -20.27 -24.69
N VAL A 16 -23.48 -19.76 -24.30
CA VAL A 16 -23.65 -18.33 -23.99
C VAL A 16 -22.79 -17.92 -22.77
N SER A 17 -22.73 -18.76 -21.72
CA SER A 17 -21.89 -18.48 -20.56
C SER A 17 -20.40 -18.44 -20.92
N LEU A 18 -19.92 -19.39 -21.72
CA LEU A 18 -18.53 -19.40 -22.20
C LEU A 18 -18.21 -18.19 -23.06
N LEU A 19 -19.10 -17.81 -23.98
CA LEU A 19 -18.94 -16.61 -24.81
C LEU A 19 -18.91 -15.33 -23.96
N LEU A 20 -19.78 -15.21 -22.95
CA LEU A 20 -19.77 -14.08 -22.03
C LEU A 20 -18.48 -14.03 -21.20
N ILE A 21 -18.00 -15.15 -20.69
CA ILE A 21 -16.72 -15.22 -19.98
C ILE A 21 -15.55 -14.82 -20.89
N ALA A 22 -15.52 -15.36 -22.10
CA ALA A 22 -14.48 -15.02 -23.09
C ALA A 22 -14.54 -13.52 -23.45
N LEU A 23 -15.73 -12.94 -23.63
CA LEU A 23 -15.92 -11.52 -23.87
C LEU A 23 -15.42 -10.67 -22.67
N ILE A 24 -15.77 -11.06 -21.45
CA ILE A 24 -15.30 -10.35 -20.23
C ILE A 24 -13.77 -10.39 -20.15
N ILE A 25 -13.17 -11.55 -20.35
CA ILE A 25 -11.70 -11.71 -20.36
C ILE A 25 -11.08 -10.82 -21.44
N TYR A 26 -11.62 -10.85 -22.66
CA TYR A 26 -11.17 -10.00 -23.75
C TYR A 26 -11.25 -8.51 -23.41
N LEU A 27 -12.37 -8.06 -22.84
CA LEU A 27 -12.56 -6.68 -22.42
C LEU A 27 -11.59 -6.28 -21.31
N LEU A 28 -11.33 -7.15 -20.33
CA LEU A 28 -10.34 -6.90 -19.26
C LEU A 28 -8.93 -6.70 -19.85
N PHE A 29 -8.52 -7.54 -20.81
CA PHE A 29 -7.23 -7.35 -21.49
C PHE A 29 -7.21 -6.08 -22.35
N ARG A 30 -8.29 -5.80 -23.08
CA ARG A 30 -8.39 -4.63 -23.97
C ARG A 30 -8.37 -3.30 -23.21
N PHE A 31 -8.97 -3.27 -22.03
CA PHE A 31 -9.06 -2.09 -21.16
C PHE A 31 -8.09 -2.16 -19.96
N SER A 32 -7.00 -2.92 -20.06
CA SER A 32 -6.00 -3.07 -18.97
C SER A 32 -5.44 -1.74 -18.47
N VAL A 33 -5.29 -0.75 -19.36
CA VAL A 33 -4.82 0.61 -19.00
C VAL A 33 -5.73 1.30 -17.98
N VAL A 34 -7.04 1.02 -18.02
CA VAL A 34 -8.02 1.63 -17.09
C VAL A 34 -8.12 0.85 -15.79
N LEU A 35 -7.72 -0.43 -15.78
CA LEU A 35 -7.85 -1.29 -14.59
C LEU A 35 -7.02 -0.79 -13.41
N ALA A 36 -5.80 -0.31 -13.65
CA ALA A 36 -4.94 0.22 -12.59
C ALA A 36 -5.55 1.47 -11.91
N PRO A 37 -5.97 2.52 -12.65
CA PRO A 37 -6.67 3.66 -12.05
C PRO A 37 -8.00 3.29 -11.38
N MET A 38 -8.78 2.37 -11.96
CA MET A 38 -10.02 1.88 -11.33
C MET A 38 -9.73 1.18 -10.00
N THR A 39 -8.70 0.35 -9.97
CA THR A 39 -8.28 -0.33 -8.73
C THR A 39 -7.89 0.68 -7.66
N LEU A 40 -7.09 1.71 -8.02
CA LEU A 40 -6.78 2.81 -7.12
C LEU A 40 -8.03 3.55 -6.64
N ALA A 41 -9.00 3.79 -7.51
CA ALA A 41 -10.27 4.41 -7.14
C ALA A 41 -11.06 3.57 -6.13
N VAL A 42 -11.10 2.25 -6.31
CA VAL A 42 -11.72 1.32 -5.35
C VAL A 42 -11.00 1.34 -4.00
N ILE A 43 -9.66 1.28 -4.01
CA ILE A 43 -8.85 1.37 -2.80
C ILE A 43 -9.16 2.68 -2.07
N LEU A 44 -9.10 3.80 -2.77
CA LEU A 44 -9.37 5.12 -2.22
C LEU A 44 -10.78 5.20 -1.63
N ALA A 45 -11.77 4.61 -2.29
CA ALA A 45 -13.13 4.52 -1.76
C ALA A 45 -13.20 3.71 -0.47
N TYR A 46 -12.50 2.58 -0.36
CA TYR A 46 -12.41 1.80 0.89
C TYR A 46 -11.73 2.58 2.01
N VAL A 47 -10.66 3.29 1.68
CA VAL A 47 -9.88 4.13 2.60
C VAL A 47 -10.72 5.28 3.17
N LEU A 48 -11.40 6.01 2.30
CA LEU A 48 -12.14 7.22 2.68
C LEU A 48 -13.54 6.92 3.23
N SER A 49 -14.14 5.78 2.91
CA SER A 49 -15.48 5.40 3.36
C SER A 49 -15.70 5.51 4.88
N PRO A 50 -14.79 5.08 5.76
CA PRO A 50 -14.95 5.25 7.20
C PRO A 50 -15.00 6.72 7.64
N LEU A 51 -14.19 7.58 7.01
CA LEU A 51 -14.14 9.01 7.29
C LEU A 51 -15.45 9.69 6.85
N VAL A 52 -15.94 9.34 5.65
CA VAL A 52 -17.22 9.81 5.13
C VAL A 52 -18.37 9.37 6.05
N ASN A 53 -18.38 8.10 6.49
CA ASN A 53 -19.38 7.59 7.42
C ASN A 53 -19.33 8.31 8.78
N LEU A 54 -18.13 8.65 9.27
CA LEU A 54 -17.95 9.41 10.51
C LEU A 54 -18.54 10.81 10.40
N ILE A 55 -18.21 11.54 9.31
CA ILE A 55 -18.73 12.89 9.05
C ILE A 55 -20.24 12.87 8.86
N GLN A 56 -20.74 11.94 8.03
CA GLN A 56 -22.16 11.76 7.79
C GLN A 56 -22.94 11.56 9.09
N ARG A 57 -22.44 10.71 10.00
CA ARG A 57 -23.09 10.44 11.30
C ARG A 57 -22.97 11.61 12.27
N ARG A 58 -21.81 12.26 12.33
CA ARG A 58 -21.58 13.38 13.26
C ARG A 58 -22.33 14.64 12.86
N LEU A 59 -22.29 15.00 11.58
CA LEU A 59 -22.93 16.20 11.07
C LEU A 59 -24.36 15.97 10.58
N ARG A 60 -24.83 14.71 10.54
CA ARG A 60 -26.17 14.32 10.04
C ARG A 60 -26.49 14.84 8.64
N ILE A 61 -25.46 14.95 7.78
CA ILE A 61 -25.58 15.43 6.40
C ILE A 61 -25.73 14.24 5.42
N ARG A 62 -26.14 14.53 4.18
CA ARG A 62 -26.24 13.52 3.12
C ARG A 62 -24.86 12.95 2.78
N ARG A 63 -24.81 11.65 2.47
CA ARG A 63 -23.56 10.92 2.15
C ARG A 63 -22.72 11.60 1.08
N GLY A 64 -23.36 12.12 0.02
CA GLY A 64 -22.67 12.85 -1.06
C GLY A 64 -21.98 14.13 -0.58
N LEU A 65 -22.62 14.89 0.34
CA LEU A 65 -22.00 16.09 0.93
C LEU A 65 -20.84 15.72 1.86
N ALA A 66 -20.99 14.66 2.66
CA ALA A 66 -19.89 14.18 3.51
C ALA A 66 -18.69 13.72 2.67
N ALA A 67 -18.95 13.01 1.57
CA ALA A 67 -17.92 12.64 0.62
C ALA A 67 -17.27 13.88 0.01
N PHE A 68 -18.03 14.83 -0.48
CA PHE A 68 -17.53 16.07 -1.08
C PHE A 68 -16.55 16.82 -0.14
N PHE A 69 -16.88 16.99 1.13
CA PHE A 69 -15.98 17.64 2.09
C PHE A 69 -14.68 16.87 2.30
N ILE A 70 -14.74 15.53 2.38
CA ILE A 70 -13.53 14.69 2.49
C ILE A 70 -12.66 14.83 1.25
N TYR A 71 -13.25 14.86 0.05
CA TYR A 71 -12.49 15.02 -1.19
C TYR A 71 -11.86 16.39 -1.35
N ILE A 72 -12.56 17.47 -0.93
CA ILE A 72 -11.97 18.82 -0.88
C ILE A 72 -10.78 18.84 0.10
N LEU A 73 -10.95 18.27 1.30
CA LEU A 73 -9.86 18.20 2.27
C LEU A 73 -8.67 17.37 1.70
N MET A 74 -8.95 16.22 1.08
CA MET A 74 -7.93 15.38 0.47
C MET A 74 -7.23 16.10 -0.68
N LEU A 75 -7.97 16.82 -1.53
CA LEU A 75 -7.40 17.62 -2.61
C LEU A 75 -6.51 18.73 -2.05
N ALA A 76 -6.95 19.43 -1.00
CA ALA A 76 -6.13 20.41 -0.31
C ALA A 76 -4.82 19.82 0.20
N VAL A 77 -4.88 18.65 0.85
CA VAL A 77 -3.68 17.91 1.30
C VAL A 77 -2.81 17.49 0.11
N LEU A 78 -3.41 16.96 -0.95
CA LEU A 78 -2.69 16.50 -2.15
C LEU A 78 -1.96 17.63 -2.87
N VAL A 79 -2.47 18.85 -2.80
CA VAL A 79 -1.83 20.04 -3.40
C VAL A 79 -0.80 20.67 -2.45
N THR A 80 -1.15 20.83 -1.17
CA THR A 80 -0.29 21.54 -0.21
C THR A 80 0.90 20.70 0.24
N LEU A 81 0.72 19.40 0.44
CA LEU A 81 1.78 18.51 0.95
C LEU A 81 2.97 18.40 -0.01
N PRO A 82 2.80 18.20 -1.35
CA PRO A 82 3.91 18.28 -2.29
C PRO A 82 4.61 19.64 -2.29
N VAL A 83 3.88 20.73 -2.25
CA VAL A 83 4.48 22.08 -2.23
C VAL A 83 5.36 22.27 -0.99
N LEU A 84 4.92 21.79 0.17
CA LEU A 84 5.70 21.87 1.41
C LEU A 84 6.92 20.94 1.43
N ILE A 85 6.85 19.80 0.71
CA ILE A 85 7.92 18.79 0.70
C ILE A 85 8.88 19.00 -0.47
N VAL A 86 8.38 19.29 -1.67
CA VAL A 86 9.19 19.35 -2.89
C VAL A 86 10.16 20.52 -2.87
N GLN A 87 9.75 21.70 -2.38
CA GLN A 87 10.66 22.85 -2.32
C GLN A 87 11.92 22.58 -1.46
N PRO A 88 11.81 22.14 -0.20
CA PRO A 88 12.98 21.73 0.58
C PRO A 88 13.74 20.56 -0.06
N LEU A 89 13.03 19.63 -0.69
CA LEU A 89 13.64 18.46 -1.35
C LEU A 89 14.53 18.89 -2.53
N VAL A 90 14.04 19.77 -3.40
CA VAL A 90 14.79 20.26 -4.56
C VAL A 90 16.01 21.07 -4.13
N SER A 91 15.88 21.95 -3.13
CA SER A 91 17.01 22.73 -2.63
C SER A 91 18.12 21.87 -2.03
N GLN A 92 17.75 20.81 -1.33
CA GLN A 92 18.73 19.91 -0.71
C GLN A 92 19.27 18.86 -1.72
N LEU A 93 18.49 18.46 -2.74
CA LEU A 93 19.02 17.64 -3.85
C LEU A 93 20.10 18.37 -4.64
N SER A 94 20.01 19.69 -4.77
CA SER A 94 21.07 20.48 -5.39
C SER A 94 22.38 20.47 -4.59
N GLU A 95 22.34 20.21 -3.29
CA GLU A 95 23.51 20.02 -2.43
C GLU A 95 24.04 18.58 -2.42
N LEU A 96 23.19 17.60 -2.75
CA LEU A 96 23.57 16.19 -2.78
C LEU A 96 24.62 15.91 -3.87
N ILE A 97 24.46 16.47 -5.06
CA ILE A 97 25.43 16.29 -6.17
C ILE A 97 26.84 16.76 -5.78
N PRO A 98 27.03 17.99 -5.28
CA PRO A 98 28.32 18.43 -4.77
C PRO A 98 28.85 17.59 -3.59
N ALA A 99 27.96 17.07 -2.73
CA ALA A 99 28.38 16.22 -1.63
C ALA A 99 28.92 14.88 -2.11
N ILE A 100 28.25 14.24 -3.09
CA ILE A 100 28.72 13.01 -3.73
C ILE A 100 30.07 13.27 -4.42
N GLN A 101 30.19 14.36 -5.16
CA GLN A 101 31.45 14.72 -5.81
C GLN A 101 32.61 14.89 -4.82
N ARG A 102 32.38 15.59 -3.70
CA ARG A 102 33.41 15.75 -2.64
C ARG A 102 33.77 14.38 -2.02
N PHE A 103 32.80 13.51 -1.78
CA PHE A 103 33.04 12.16 -1.24
C PHE A 103 33.88 11.32 -2.20
N LEU A 104 33.56 11.34 -3.49
CA LEU A 104 34.32 10.62 -4.52
C LEU A 104 35.74 11.15 -4.65
N LEU A 105 35.96 12.46 -4.55
CA LEU A 105 37.31 13.08 -4.52
C LEU A 105 38.11 12.66 -3.27
N VAL A 106 37.45 12.46 -2.12
CA VAL A 106 38.11 11.93 -0.92
C VAL A 106 38.53 10.47 -1.15
N ILE A 107 37.68 9.66 -1.79
CA ILE A 107 38.01 8.27 -2.15
C ILE A 107 39.20 8.25 -3.15
N GLU A 108 39.19 9.09 -4.17
CA GLU A 108 40.27 9.22 -5.14
C GLU A 108 41.62 9.52 -4.46
N ASN A 109 41.61 10.50 -3.53
CA ASN A 109 42.80 10.85 -2.76
C ASN A 109 43.30 9.73 -1.80
N LEU A 110 42.36 8.92 -1.26
CA LEU A 110 42.72 7.82 -0.35
C LEU A 110 43.18 6.57 -1.09
N LEU A 111 42.59 6.26 -2.24
CA LEU A 111 42.89 5.07 -3.01
C LEU A 111 44.03 5.27 -4.03
N GLY A 112 44.33 6.51 -4.44
CA GLY A 112 45.28 6.82 -5.52
C GLY A 112 44.66 6.55 -6.91
N HIS A 113 45.42 6.99 -7.94
CA HIS A 113 44.83 7.09 -9.29
C HIS A 113 44.78 5.80 -10.11
N ARG A 114 45.62 4.80 -9.78
CA ARG A 114 45.72 3.55 -10.58
C ARG A 114 46.05 2.36 -9.73
N TYR A 115 45.32 1.26 -9.96
CA TYR A 115 45.60 -0.05 -9.40
C TYR A 115 45.80 -1.09 -10.52
N VAL A 116 46.74 -1.99 -10.33
CA VAL A 116 46.93 -3.16 -11.20
C VAL A 116 46.43 -4.38 -10.42
N VAL A 117 45.28 -4.91 -10.80
CA VAL A 117 44.71 -6.12 -10.19
C VAL A 117 44.62 -7.19 -11.26
N ALA A 118 45.28 -8.33 -11.04
CA ALA A 118 45.31 -9.48 -11.96
C ALA A 118 45.70 -9.12 -13.41
N GLY A 119 46.64 -8.16 -13.59
CA GLY A 119 47.13 -7.73 -14.91
C GLY A 119 46.22 -6.71 -15.63
N GLN A 120 45.11 -6.29 -15.04
CA GLN A 120 44.25 -5.20 -15.55
C GLN A 120 44.53 -3.92 -14.79
N VAL A 121 44.65 -2.80 -15.52
CA VAL A 121 44.80 -1.45 -14.93
C VAL A 121 43.40 -0.90 -14.66
N ILE A 122 43.05 -0.76 -13.39
CA ILE A 122 41.80 -0.11 -12.95
C ILE A 122 42.15 1.37 -12.70
N ASN A 123 41.59 2.25 -13.53
CA ASN A 123 41.66 3.70 -13.35
C ASN A 123 40.52 4.16 -12.43
N VAL A 124 40.84 4.54 -11.20
CA VAL A 124 39.87 5.04 -10.23
C VAL A 124 39.20 6.31 -10.72
N ASP A 125 39.98 7.18 -11.35
CA ASP A 125 39.52 8.47 -11.94
C ASP A 125 38.43 8.24 -13.00
N GLU A 126 38.63 7.27 -13.89
CA GLU A 126 37.66 6.92 -14.95
C GLU A 126 36.37 6.34 -14.38
N PHE A 127 36.48 5.49 -13.38
CA PHE A 127 35.32 4.94 -12.65
C PHE A 127 34.53 6.05 -11.93
N ILE A 128 35.22 6.99 -11.28
CA ILE A 128 34.61 8.13 -10.60
C ILE A 128 33.88 9.03 -11.60
N GLN A 129 34.55 9.41 -12.72
CA GLN A 129 33.95 10.24 -13.76
C GLN A 129 32.71 9.55 -14.38
N GLN A 130 32.81 8.27 -14.65
CA GLN A 130 31.68 7.48 -15.18
C GLN A 130 30.51 7.42 -14.19
N THR A 131 30.81 7.26 -12.89
CA THR A 131 29.80 7.25 -11.83
C THR A 131 29.11 8.61 -11.69
N ILE A 132 29.90 9.71 -11.69
CA ILE A 132 29.37 11.08 -11.67
C ILE A 132 28.50 11.35 -12.90
N GLY A 133 29.00 10.99 -14.10
CA GLY A 133 28.26 11.16 -15.34
C GLY A 133 26.95 10.36 -15.38
N SER A 134 26.95 9.13 -14.86
CA SER A 134 25.77 8.29 -14.75
C SER A 134 24.75 8.86 -13.76
N LEU A 135 25.21 9.38 -12.62
CA LEU A 135 24.36 10.05 -11.63
C LEU A 135 23.76 11.34 -12.19
N GLN A 136 24.57 12.17 -12.84
CA GLN A 136 24.08 13.39 -13.50
C GLN A 136 23.06 13.07 -14.58
N GLY A 137 23.37 12.10 -15.46
CA GLY A 137 22.46 11.65 -16.51
C GLY A 137 21.17 11.04 -15.99
N SER A 138 21.19 10.41 -14.80
CA SER A 138 19.99 9.89 -14.14
C SER A 138 19.16 10.98 -13.46
N LEU A 139 19.77 12.07 -13.04
CA LEU A 139 19.12 13.21 -12.38
C LEU A 139 18.71 14.30 -13.37
N GLU A 140 19.37 14.41 -14.51
CA GLU A 140 19.07 15.39 -15.56
C GLU A 140 17.61 15.31 -16.07
N PRO A 141 16.98 14.12 -16.24
CA PRO A 141 15.57 14.03 -16.58
C PRO A 141 14.65 14.63 -15.52
N VAL A 142 15.07 14.61 -14.25
CA VAL A 142 14.29 15.20 -13.15
C VAL A 142 14.30 16.73 -13.22
N PHE A 143 15.37 17.33 -13.78
CA PHE A 143 15.57 18.78 -13.84
C PHE A 143 15.46 19.39 -15.25
N GLY A 144 15.64 18.59 -16.31
CA GLY A 144 15.88 19.09 -17.68
C GLY A 144 14.70 19.04 -18.66
N HIS A 145 13.67 18.25 -18.43
CA HIS A 145 12.59 18.06 -19.41
C HIS A 145 11.30 18.82 -19.08
N THR A 146 11.37 20.14 -19.04
CA THR A 146 10.21 21.00 -18.69
C THR A 146 9.00 20.81 -19.62
N LEU A 147 9.19 20.52 -20.91
CA LEU A 147 8.09 20.31 -21.86
C LEU A 147 7.47 18.90 -21.74
N ASN A 148 8.29 17.86 -21.60
CA ASN A 148 7.81 16.49 -21.41
C ASN A 148 7.16 16.35 -20.01
N LEU A 149 7.75 17.00 -18.98
CA LEU A 149 7.13 17.07 -17.66
C LEU A 149 5.75 17.74 -17.69
N ALA A 150 5.54 18.76 -18.51
CA ALA A 150 4.22 19.39 -18.63
C ALA A 150 3.17 18.43 -19.22
N MET A 151 3.52 17.65 -20.24
CA MET A 151 2.63 16.63 -20.82
C MET A 151 2.40 15.46 -19.87
N ASP A 152 3.43 15.01 -19.16
CA ASP A 152 3.34 13.95 -18.15
C ASP A 152 2.51 14.41 -16.94
N VAL A 153 2.65 15.66 -16.51
CA VAL A 153 1.82 16.26 -15.45
C VAL A 153 0.37 16.34 -15.90
N ILE A 154 0.09 16.81 -17.14
CA ILE A 154 -1.28 16.88 -17.65
C ILE A 154 -1.90 15.47 -17.70
N SER A 155 -1.17 14.49 -18.23
CA SER A 155 -1.62 13.09 -18.25
C SER A 155 -1.87 12.55 -16.84
N SER A 156 -0.95 12.81 -15.90
CA SER A 156 -1.09 12.40 -14.50
C SER A 156 -2.30 13.07 -13.83
N VAL A 157 -2.53 14.35 -14.08
CA VAL A 157 -3.70 15.09 -13.56
C VAL A 157 -5.01 14.48 -14.07
N VAL A 158 -5.10 14.11 -15.34
CA VAL A 158 -6.28 13.43 -15.91
C VAL A 158 -6.56 12.12 -15.16
N TRP A 159 -5.53 11.29 -14.94
CA TRP A 159 -5.69 10.04 -14.20
C TRP A 159 -6.05 10.26 -12.73
N VAL A 160 -5.45 11.25 -12.08
CA VAL A 160 -5.81 11.63 -10.69
C VAL A 160 -7.27 12.07 -10.61
N ILE A 161 -7.71 12.95 -11.52
CA ILE A 161 -9.12 13.39 -11.58
C ILE A 161 -10.04 12.20 -11.83
N PHE A 162 -9.69 11.29 -12.75
CA PHE A 162 -10.45 10.07 -13.00
C PHE A 162 -10.60 9.22 -11.73
N ILE A 163 -9.49 8.95 -11.02
CA ILE A 163 -9.48 8.19 -9.77
C ILE A 163 -10.36 8.85 -8.72
N LEU A 164 -10.25 10.19 -8.57
CA LEU A 164 -11.05 10.96 -7.62
C LEU A 164 -12.54 10.89 -7.93
N ILE A 165 -12.92 11.08 -9.19
CA ILE A 165 -14.32 11.03 -9.63
C ILE A 165 -14.88 9.62 -9.42
N VAL A 166 -14.21 8.59 -9.90
CA VAL A 166 -14.68 7.20 -9.77
C VAL A 166 -14.81 6.81 -8.30
N SER A 167 -13.81 7.11 -7.47
CA SER A 167 -13.88 6.77 -6.05
C SER A 167 -14.95 7.58 -5.31
N PHE A 168 -15.19 8.84 -5.68
CA PHE A 168 -16.30 9.63 -5.15
C PHE A 168 -17.65 9.00 -5.43
N TYR A 169 -17.88 8.58 -6.69
CA TYR A 169 -19.13 7.89 -7.06
C TYR A 169 -19.26 6.53 -6.38
N LEU A 170 -18.18 5.77 -6.26
CA LEU A 170 -18.18 4.51 -5.51
C LEU A 170 -18.57 4.71 -4.03
N ILE A 171 -18.14 5.79 -3.41
CA ILE A 171 -18.54 6.12 -2.04
C ILE A 171 -19.99 6.58 -2.00
N LYS A 172 -20.38 7.51 -2.86
CA LYS A 172 -21.71 8.12 -2.86
C LYS A 172 -22.79 7.10 -3.20
N ASP A 173 -22.62 6.38 -4.30
CA ASP A 173 -23.62 5.51 -4.90
C ASP A 173 -23.41 4.02 -4.57
N GLY A 174 -22.31 3.68 -3.89
CA GLY A 174 -21.96 2.31 -3.50
C GLY A 174 -23.09 1.54 -2.81
N PRO A 175 -23.80 2.11 -1.81
CA PRO A 175 -24.94 1.44 -1.19
C PRO A 175 -26.08 1.12 -2.18
N MET A 176 -26.33 2.00 -3.14
CA MET A 176 -27.35 1.79 -4.19
C MET A 176 -26.92 0.66 -5.14
N LEU A 177 -25.66 0.68 -5.58
CA LEU A 177 -25.08 -0.37 -6.42
C LEU A 177 -25.14 -1.73 -5.71
N GLN A 178 -24.81 -1.76 -4.43
CA GLN A 178 -24.88 -2.97 -3.62
C GLN A 178 -26.29 -3.53 -3.52
N GLN A 179 -27.29 -2.68 -3.26
CA GLN A 179 -28.70 -3.09 -3.23
C GLN A 179 -29.19 -3.58 -4.61
N TRP A 180 -28.74 -2.92 -5.67
CA TRP A 180 -29.07 -3.34 -7.03
C TRP A 180 -28.50 -4.73 -7.33
N MET A 181 -27.24 -5.00 -6.96
CA MET A 181 -26.62 -6.31 -7.12
C MET A 181 -27.39 -7.38 -6.31
N GLU A 182 -27.72 -7.11 -5.04
CA GLU A 182 -28.49 -8.04 -4.21
C GLU A 182 -29.86 -8.41 -4.81
N LYS A 183 -30.56 -7.44 -5.39
CA LYS A 183 -31.88 -7.67 -6.03
C LYS A 183 -31.79 -8.56 -7.26
N ASN A 184 -30.66 -8.52 -7.98
CA ASN A 184 -30.44 -9.31 -9.18
C ASN A 184 -29.98 -10.75 -8.90
N VAL A 185 -29.54 -11.04 -7.66
CA VAL A 185 -29.19 -12.41 -7.26
C VAL A 185 -30.47 -13.25 -7.10
N PRO A 186 -30.53 -14.47 -7.68
CA PRO A 186 -31.66 -15.38 -7.48
C PRO A 186 -31.94 -15.61 -5.99
N PRO A 187 -33.22 -15.70 -5.56
CA PRO A 187 -33.59 -15.82 -4.15
C PRO A 187 -32.87 -16.94 -3.40
N ALA A 188 -32.64 -18.09 -4.08
CA ALA A 188 -31.98 -19.26 -3.50
C ALA A 188 -30.51 -18.98 -3.07
N TYR A 189 -29.81 -18.09 -3.78
CA TYR A 189 -28.38 -17.78 -3.51
C TYR A 189 -28.18 -16.41 -2.84
N ARG A 190 -29.26 -15.67 -2.58
CA ARG A 190 -29.15 -14.28 -2.07
C ARG A 190 -28.49 -14.22 -0.70
N GLN A 191 -28.78 -15.16 0.19
CA GLN A 191 -28.22 -15.18 1.52
C GLN A 191 -26.72 -15.51 1.50
N ASP A 192 -26.31 -16.44 0.66
CA ASP A 192 -24.92 -16.80 0.46
C ASP A 192 -24.13 -15.64 -0.13
N TYR A 193 -24.70 -14.96 -1.15
CA TYR A 193 -24.11 -13.76 -1.74
C TYR A 193 -23.87 -12.67 -0.70
N ILE A 194 -24.86 -12.39 0.17
CA ILE A 194 -24.73 -11.38 1.21
C ILE A 194 -23.59 -11.74 2.18
N ARG A 195 -23.54 -13.00 2.64
CA ARG A 195 -22.49 -13.48 3.54
C ARG A 195 -21.10 -13.39 2.91
N LEU A 196 -20.93 -13.89 1.69
CA LEU A 196 -19.66 -13.83 0.97
C LEU A 196 -19.20 -12.38 0.75
N ARG A 197 -20.09 -11.53 0.28
CA ARG A 197 -19.81 -10.10 0.09
C ARG A 197 -19.37 -9.43 1.39
N ASP A 198 -20.07 -9.69 2.50
CA ASP A 198 -19.77 -9.08 3.79
C ASP A 198 -18.42 -9.57 4.33
N GLU A 199 -18.11 -10.85 4.16
CA GLU A 199 -16.80 -11.43 4.51
C GLU A 199 -15.69 -10.80 3.68
N ILE A 200 -15.83 -10.69 2.37
CA ILE A 200 -14.87 -10.03 1.48
C ILE A 200 -14.73 -8.55 1.85
N ASN A 201 -15.82 -7.83 2.01
CA ASN A 201 -15.82 -6.42 2.43
C ASN A 201 -15.09 -6.22 3.77
N HIS A 202 -15.27 -7.15 4.71
CA HIS A 202 -14.58 -7.10 5.99
C HIS A 202 -13.06 -7.25 5.81
N ILE A 203 -12.60 -8.20 4.99
CA ILE A 203 -11.18 -8.41 4.67
C ILE A 203 -10.57 -7.12 4.12
N TRP A 204 -11.16 -6.55 3.06
CA TRP A 204 -10.65 -5.34 2.41
C TRP A 204 -10.67 -4.12 3.34
N SER A 205 -11.76 -3.91 4.06
CA SER A 205 -11.90 -2.79 4.99
C SER A 205 -10.94 -2.89 6.18
N ALA A 206 -10.72 -4.09 6.71
CA ALA A 206 -9.79 -4.31 7.81
C ALA A 206 -8.35 -4.09 7.36
N PHE A 207 -7.99 -4.64 6.19
CA PHE A 207 -6.66 -4.50 5.60
C PHE A 207 -6.31 -3.03 5.35
N PHE A 208 -7.14 -2.30 4.59
CA PHE A 208 -6.82 -0.91 4.25
C PHE A 208 -6.84 0.02 5.46
N ARG A 209 -7.77 -0.16 6.41
CA ARG A 209 -7.73 0.61 7.66
C ARG A 209 -6.45 0.37 8.43
N GLY A 210 -6.06 -0.89 8.56
CA GLY A 210 -4.82 -1.25 9.24
C GLY A 210 -3.62 -0.63 8.55
N GLN A 211 -3.54 -0.76 7.23
CA GLN A 211 -2.42 -0.25 6.43
C GLN A 211 -2.25 1.26 6.52
N ILE A 212 -3.37 2.02 6.50
CA ILE A 212 -3.30 3.48 6.63
C ILE A 212 -2.86 3.90 8.02
N VAL A 213 -3.43 3.27 9.06
CA VAL A 213 -3.03 3.57 10.44
C VAL A 213 -1.56 3.26 10.63
N LEU A 214 -1.08 2.11 10.11
CA LEU A 214 0.33 1.74 10.16
C LEU A 214 1.19 2.78 9.44
N ALA A 215 0.85 3.11 8.20
CA ALA A 215 1.57 4.11 7.41
C ALA A 215 1.67 5.48 8.11
N LEU A 216 0.58 5.95 8.72
CA LEU A 216 0.57 7.20 9.47
C LEU A 216 1.45 7.13 10.73
N VAL A 217 1.36 6.03 11.48
CA VAL A 217 2.18 5.81 12.68
C VAL A 217 3.67 5.78 12.30
N VAL A 218 4.00 5.05 11.26
CA VAL A 218 5.37 4.95 10.74
C VAL A 218 5.88 6.31 10.25
N ALA A 219 5.07 7.04 9.47
CA ALA A 219 5.42 8.37 9.01
C ALA A 219 5.76 9.31 10.18
N VAL A 220 4.95 9.30 11.23
CA VAL A 220 5.18 10.14 12.43
C VAL A 220 6.44 9.69 13.18
N ILE A 221 6.60 8.38 13.41
CA ILE A 221 7.79 7.84 14.12
C ILE A 221 9.07 8.21 13.38
N PHE A 222 9.14 7.96 12.06
CA PHE A 222 10.34 8.25 11.29
C PHE A 222 10.59 9.75 11.09
N SER A 223 9.55 10.59 11.04
CA SER A 223 9.72 12.03 11.07
C SER A 223 10.36 12.48 12.38
N ILE A 224 9.84 12.01 13.52
CA ILE A 224 10.39 12.36 14.85
C ILE A 224 11.83 11.86 15.00
N ILE A 225 12.09 10.60 14.65
CA ILE A 225 13.44 10.01 14.70
C ILE A 225 14.38 10.80 13.78
N GLY A 226 13.94 11.11 12.57
CA GLY A 226 14.71 11.89 11.61
C GLY A 226 15.07 13.28 12.15
N PHE A 227 14.14 13.98 12.78
CA PHE A 227 14.41 15.27 13.41
C PHE A 227 15.39 15.13 14.60
N ILE A 228 15.23 14.12 15.44
CA ILE A 228 16.14 13.88 16.58
C ILE A 228 17.55 13.57 16.10
N LEU A 229 17.70 12.79 15.05
CA LEU A 229 19.01 12.42 14.50
C LEU A 229 19.61 13.50 13.58
N GLY A 230 18.83 14.50 13.19
CA GLY A 230 19.26 15.45 12.16
C GLY A 230 19.37 14.82 10.77
N LEU A 231 18.53 13.82 10.48
CA LEU A 231 18.49 13.25 9.12
C LEU A 231 18.03 14.32 8.14
N PRO A 232 18.74 14.54 7.05
CA PRO A 232 18.28 15.44 5.99
C PRO A 232 16.88 15.04 5.54
N PHE A 233 16.02 16.04 5.27
CA PHE A 233 14.63 15.81 4.85
C PHE A 233 13.76 15.02 5.88
N ALA A 234 13.99 15.14 7.16
CA ALA A 234 13.37 14.32 8.20
C ALA A 234 11.86 14.11 8.00
N LEU A 235 11.09 15.19 7.69
CA LEU A 235 9.67 15.09 7.42
C LEU A 235 9.36 14.31 6.13
N ALA A 236 10.07 14.61 5.05
CA ALA A 236 9.89 13.91 3.77
C ALA A 236 10.26 12.43 3.89
N MET A 237 11.37 12.12 4.59
CA MET A 237 11.80 10.75 4.87
C MET A 237 10.80 10.00 5.77
N GLY A 238 10.15 10.68 6.71
CA GLY A 238 9.07 10.09 7.50
C GLY A 238 7.84 9.78 6.65
N VAL A 239 7.38 10.71 5.82
CA VAL A 239 6.27 10.48 4.88
C VAL A 239 6.63 9.36 3.90
N PHE A 240 7.86 9.34 3.39
CA PHE A 240 8.37 8.28 2.52
C PHE A 240 8.36 6.91 3.21
N ALA A 241 8.77 6.83 4.50
CA ALA A 241 8.68 5.61 5.29
C ALA A 241 7.25 5.10 5.37
N GLY A 242 6.29 5.97 5.69
CA GLY A 242 4.87 5.62 5.73
C GLY A 242 4.32 5.14 4.38
N LEU A 243 4.74 5.75 3.27
CA LEU A 243 4.36 5.28 1.93
C LEU A 243 4.98 3.90 1.61
N MET A 244 6.22 3.67 2.04
CA MET A 244 6.90 2.40 1.82
C MET A 244 6.27 1.24 2.60
N GLU A 245 5.49 1.49 3.65
CA GLU A 245 4.71 0.47 4.36
C GLU A 245 3.71 -0.26 3.46
N PHE A 246 3.23 0.38 2.39
CA PHE A 246 2.38 -0.28 1.40
C PHE A 246 3.09 -1.38 0.59
N LEU A 247 4.42 -1.45 0.64
CA LEU A 247 5.24 -2.45 -0.03
C LEU A 247 5.81 -3.45 1.01
N PRO A 248 5.08 -4.51 1.38
CA PRO A 248 5.50 -5.42 2.44
C PRO A 248 6.91 -5.97 2.19
N SER A 249 7.75 -5.94 3.21
CA SER A 249 9.14 -6.41 3.21
C SER A 249 10.11 -5.63 2.29
N ILE A 250 9.68 -5.14 1.15
CA ILE A 250 10.51 -4.40 0.18
C ILE A 250 10.66 -2.93 0.63
N GLY A 251 9.61 -2.37 1.20
CA GLY A 251 9.56 -0.95 1.60
C GLY A 251 10.63 -0.57 2.61
N HIS A 252 10.87 -1.40 3.61
CA HIS A 252 11.96 -1.20 4.59
C HIS A 252 13.34 -1.16 3.93
N GLY A 253 13.60 -2.06 2.95
CA GLY A 253 14.87 -2.10 2.21
C GLY A 253 15.08 -0.84 1.37
N ILE A 254 14.04 -0.39 0.66
CA ILE A 254 14.09 0.85 -0.14
C ILE A 254 14.35 2.05 0.75
N TRP A 255 13.58 2.19 1.86
CA TRP A 255 13.76 3.31 2.77
C TRP A 255 15.17 3.31 3.40
N LEU A 256 15.63 2.15 3.87
CA LEU A 256 16.95 2.01 4.48
C LEU A 256 18.08 2.37 3.50
N THR A 257 17.95 1.96 2.24
CA THR A 257 18.93 2.31 1.20
C THR A 257 18.99 3.82 1.00
N VAL A 258 17.85 4.48 0.81
CA VAL A 258 17.79 5.94 0.62
C VAL A 258 18.31 6.68 1.84
N ALA A 259 17.89 6.28 3.04
CA ALA A 259 18.33 6.90 4.30
C ALA A 259 19.84 6.72 4.53
N SER A 260 20.39 5.54 4.21
CA SER A 260 21.83 5.27 4.32
C SER A 260 22.65 6.10 3.34
N LEU A 261 22.19 6.25 2.11
CA LEU A 261 22.82 7.12 1.12
C LEU A 261 22.83 8.60 1.57
N LEU A 262 21.69 9.09 2.08
CA LEU A 262 21.63 10.44 2.66
C LEU A 262 22.58 10.59 3.85
N ALA A 263 22.64 9.60 4.73
CA ALA A 263 23.51 9.63 5.88
C ALA A 263 25.01 9.66 5.51
N VAL A 264 25.42 8.88 4.49
CA VAL A 264 26.82 8.85 4.02
C VAL A 264 27.21 10.13 3.28
N PHE A 265 26.37 10.61 2.37
CA PHE A 265 26.74 11.71 1.50
C PHE A 265 26.50 13.08 2.12
N VAL A 266 25.41 13.25 2.87
CA VAL A 266 25.06 14.55 3.48
C VAL A 266 25.44 14.59 4.96
N GLY A 267 25.30 13.47 5.67
CA GLY A 267 25.53 13.41 7.11
C GLY A 267 24.35 13.91 7.94
N SER A 268 24.59 14.16 9.22
CA SER A 268 23.60 14.77 10.11
C SER A 268 23.64 16.30 9.97
N THR A 269 22.48 16.95 10.01
CA THR A 269 22.35 18.40 9.93
C THR A 269 22.86 19.13 11.17
N TRP A 270 23.01 18.45 12.30
CA TRP A 270 23.41 19.08 13.56
C TRP A 270 24.34 18.22 14.45
N MET A 271 24.40 16.89 14.25
CA MET A 271 25.31 16.05 15.03
C MET A 271 26.72 16.13 14.46
N PRO A 272 27.74 16.46 15.26
CA PRO A 272 29.14 16.55 14.83
C PRO A 272 29.77 15.15 14.73
N LEU A 273 29.21 14.28 13.91
CA LEU A 273 29.67 12.91 13.69
C LEU A 273 30.20 12.75 12.27
N PRO A 274 31.23 11.92 12.05
CA PRO A 274 31.61 11.55 10.69
C PRO A 274 30.46 10.80 10.00
N ASN A 275 30.24 11.06 8.73
CA ASN A 275 29.09 10.55 7.97
C ASN A 275 28.93 9.02 8.04
N TRP A 276 30.05 8.27 7.99
CA TRP A 276 30.02 6.82 8.12
C TRP A 276 29.45 6.35 9.48
N ALA A 277 29.78 7.06 10.56
CA ALA A 277 29.27 6.73 11.90
C ALA A 277 27.78 7.07 12.00
N PHE A 278 27.37 8.21 11.40
CA PHE A 278 25.97 8.57 11.31
C PHE A 278 25.16 7.55 10.49
N MET A 279 25.68 7.06 9.36
CA MET A 279 25.07 5.98 8.58
C MET A 279 24.85 4.72 9.44
N LEU A 280 25.84 4.28 10.24
CA LEU A 280 25.70 3.11 11.09
C LEU A 280 24.61 3.31 12.16
N ILE A 281 24.46 4.53 12.69
CA ILE A 281 23.36 4.85 13.63
C ILE A 281 22.01 4.73 12.92
N VAL A 282 21.86 5.27 11.72
CA VAL A 282 20.63 5.17 10.93
C VAL A 282 20.28 3.73 10.63
N ILE A 283 21.25 2.91 10.19
CA ILE A 283 21.05 1.48 9.92
C ILE A 283 20.65 0.74 11.20
N GLY A 284 21.41 0.93 12.29
CA GLY A 284 21.14 0.26 13.57
C GLY A 284 19.75 0.58 14.12
N LEU A 285 19.36 1.84 14.07
CA LEU A 285 18.06 2.31 14.54
C LEU A 285 16.92 1.78 13.66
N HIS A 286 17.12 1.73 12.35
CA HIS A 286 16.15 1.13 11.45
C HIS A 286 15.97 -0.37 11.68
N LEU A 287 17.04 -1.12 11.90
CA LEU A 287 16.97 -2.55 12.20
C LEU A 287 16.21 -2.83 13.51
N ILE A 288 16.45 -2.01 14.55
CA ILE A 288 15.69 -2.08 15.80
C ILE A 288 14.22 -1.77 15.56
N TYR A 289 13.94 -0.70 14.80
CA TYR A 289 12.58 -0.34 14.44
C TYR A 289 11.89 -1.46 13.64
N GLN A 290 12.56 -2.05 12.65
CA GLN A 290 12.02 -3.14 11.84
C GLN A 290 11.61 -4.35 12.70
N GLN A 291 12.39 -4.69 13.74
CA GLN A 291 12.01 -5.75 14.69
C GLN A 291 10.78 -5.35 15.53
N PHE A 292 10.70 -4.09 15.93
CA PHE A 292 9.53 -3.57 16.63
C PHE A 292 8.28 -3.56 15.74
N ASP A 293 8.42 -3.18 14.49
CA ASP A 293 7.33 -3.16 13.52
C ASP A 293 6.78 -4.56 13.25
N LEU A 294 7.65 -5.51 12.88
CA LEU A 294 7.28 -6.89 12.57
C LEU A 294 6.64 -7.63 13.75
N ASN A 295 7.13 -7.40 14.97
CA ASN A 295 6.72 -8.17 16.14
C ASN A 295 5.61 -7.49 16.97
N TYR A 296 5.43 -6.19 16.82
CA TYR A 296 4.50 -5.43 17.65
C TYR A 296 3.49 -4.57 16.87
N LEU A 297 3.95 -3.69 15.94
CA LEU A 297 3.05 -2.77 15.24
C LEU A 297 2.14 -3.50 14.26
N ILE A 298 2.69 -4.28 13.35
CA ILE A 298 1.93 -5.02 12.35
C ILE A 298 0.90 -5.95 13.01
N PRO A 299 1.26 -6.81 13.99
CA PRO A 299 0.28 -7.67 14.65
C PRO A 299 -0.81 -6.92 15.42
N ARG A 300 -0.51 -5.75 15.96
CA ARG A 300 -1.49 -4.93 16.69
C ARG A 300 -2.40 -4.11 15.81
N ILE A 301 -1.88 -3.56 14.72
CA ILE A 301 -2.61 -2.62 13.85
C ILE A 301 -3.36 -3.38 12.76
N ILE A 302 -2.69 -4.24 12.03
CA ILE A 302 -3.28 -5.04 10.95
C ILE A 302 -3.98 -6.28 11.54
N GLY A 303 -3.45 -6.81 12.63
CA GLY A 303 -3.98 -7.98 13.31
C GLY A 303 -3.83 -9.26 12.48
N ARG A 304 -4.54 -10.29 12.90
CA ARG A 304 -4.60 -11.57 12.17
C ARG A 304 -5.68 -11.56 11.07
N SER A 305 -5.91 -10.42 10.45
CA SER A 305 -7.00 -10.24 9.47
C SER A 305 -6.82 -11.12 8.22
N VAL A 306 -5.58 -11.54 7.96
CA VAL A 306 -5.24 -12.37 6.80
C VAL A 306 -4.48 -13.59 7.31
N HIS A 307 -5.21 -14.68 7.62
CA HIS A 307 -4.61 -15.95 8.07
C HIS A 307 -4.04 -16.71 6.85
N LEU A 308 -2.99 -16.17 6.24
CA LEU A 308 -2.31 -16.81 5.11
C LEU A 308 -0.93 -17.30 5.54
N PRO A 309 -0.51 -18.51 5.10
CA PRO A 309 0.87 -18.96 5.27
C PRO A 309 1.84 -17.97 4.59
N PRO A 310 3.03 -17.70 5.17
CA PRO A 310 4.00 -16.75 4.60
C PRO A 310 4.36 -17.04 3.15
N LEU A 311 4.51 -18.30 2.77
CA LEU A 311 4.78 -18.70 1.39
C LEU A 311 3.70 -18.23 0.42
N VAL A 312 2.43 -18.35 0.80
CA VAL A 312 1.29 -17.91 -0.03
C VAL A 312 1.31 -16.39 -0.22
N VAL A 313 1.68 -15.65 0.82
CA VAL A 313 1.82 -14.19 0.75
C VAL A 313 2.96 -13.80 -0.21
N ILE A 314 4.13 -14.44 -0.10
CA ILE A 314 5.28 -14.18 -0.98
C ILE A 314 4.92 -14.48 -2.44
N LEU A 315 4.34 -15.66 -2.72
CA LEU A 315 3.91 -16.01 -4.06
C LEU A 315 2.85 -15.03 -4.59
N GLY A 316 1.94 -14.60 -3.71
CA GLY A 316 0.95 -13.59 -4.04
C GLY A 316 1.54 -12.25 -4.41
N ILE A 317 2.55 -11.78 -3.66
CA ILE A 317 3.27 -10.53 -3.94
C ILE A 317 3.95 -10.61 -5.31
N VAL A 318 4.67 -11.70 -5.58
CA VAL A 318 5.35 -11.89 -6.88
C VAL A 318 4.33 -11.95 -8.03
N THR A 319 3.28 -12.76 -7.88
CA THR A 319 2.21 -12.86 -8.88
C THR A 319 1.50 -11.52 -9.06
N GLY A 320 1.18 -10.82 -7.97
CA GLY A 320 0.57 -9.50 -8.00
C GLY A 320 1.43 -8.48 -8.73
N ALA A 321 2.74 -8.47 -8.46
CA ALA A 321 3.70 -7.60 -9.13
C ALA A 321 3.74 -7.85 -10.65
N VAL A 322 3.71 -9.12 -11.07
CA VAL A 322 3.69 -9.48 -12.51
C VAL A 322 2.38 -9.09 -13.18
N LEU A 323 1.23 -9.29 -12.52
CA LEU A 323 -0.10 -9.07 -13.11
C LEU A 323 -0.53 -7.59 -13.09
N ALA A 324 -0.19 -6.84 -12.06
CA ALA A 324 -0.67 -5.48 -11.84
C ALA A 324 0.45 -4.49 -11.45
N GLY A 325 1.71 -4.85 -11.70
CA GLY A 325 2.85 -3.98 -11.40
C GLY A 325 2.96 -3.68 -9.90
N VAL A 326 3.45 -2.48 -9.59
CA VAL A 326 3.66 -2.02 -8.20
C VAL A 326 2.37 -2.08 -7.38
N LEU A 327 1.21 -1.84 -8.00
CA LEU A 327 -0.10 -1.90 -7.33
C LEU A 327 -0.50 -3.33 -6.92
N GLY A 328 -0.03 -4.34 -7.65
CA GLY A 328 -0.32 -5.74 -7.34
C GLY A 328 0.33 -6.21 -6.04
N ILE A 329 1.43 -5.59 -5.62
CA ILE A 329 2.15 -5.93 -4.38
C ILE A 329 1.25 -5.73 -3.14
N PRO A 330 0.73 -4.52 -2.85
CA PRO A 330 -0.11 -4.29 -1.69
C PRO A 330 -1.47 -5.00 -1.77
N LEU A 331 -1.96 -5.27 -2.98
CA LEU A 331 -3.25 -5.93 -3.18
C LEU A 331 -3.20 -7.45 -3.07
N ALA A 332 -2.02 -8.05 -3.10
CA ALA A 332 -1.85 -9.50 -3.06
C ALA A 332 -2.56 -10.14 -1.85
N ALA A 333 -2.34 -9.61 -0.65
CA ALA A 333 -2.87 -10.17 0.58
C ALA A 333 -4.43 -10.18 0.63
N PRO A 334 -5.14 -9.05 0.43
CA PRO A 334 -6.60 -9.06 0.44
C PRO A 334 -7.21 -9.83 -0.75
N THR A 335 -6.55 -9.86 -1.90
CA THR A 335 -7.01 -10.62 -3.08
C THR A 335 -6.94 -12.11 -2.81
N ILE A 336 -5.83 -12.62 -2.27
CA ILE A 336 -5.69 -14.05 -1.93
C ILE A 336 -6.66 -14.45 -0.82
N ALA A 337 -6.83 -13.59 0.18
CA ALA A 337 -7.81 -13.85 1.25
C ALA A 337 -9.24 -13.94 0.68
N SER A 338 -9.60 -13.06 -0.26
CA SER A 338 -10.89 -13.09 -0.94
C SER A 338 -11.03 -14.34 -1.82
N ALA A 339 -9.98 -14.71 -2.56
CA ALA A 339 -9.95 -15.94 -3.36
C ALA A 339 -10.12 -17.19 -2.48
N ARG A 340 -9.52 -17.21 -1.28
CA ARG A 340 -9.72 -18.29 -0.31
C ARG A 340 -11.17 -18.39 0.15
N VAL A 341 -11.85 -17.28 0.40
CA VAL A 341 -13.27 -17.25 0.78
C VAL A 341 -14.13 -17.84 -0.33
N LEU A 342 -13.91 -17.40 -1.57
CA LEU A 342 -14.61 -17.92 -2.74
C LEU A 342 -14.29 -19.40 -3.00
N GLY A 343 -13.02 -19.78 -2.92
CA GLY A 343 -12.60 -21.18 -3.09
C GLY A 343 -13.21 -22.12 -2.05
N ARG A 344 -13.28 -21.67 -0.79
CA ARG A 344 -13.98 -22.41 0.28
C ARG A 344 -15.47 -22.61 -0.05
N TYR A 345 -16.13 -21.55 -0.49
CA TYR A 345 -17.54 -21.62 -0.90
C TYR A 345 -17.77 -22.61 -2.02
N VAL A 346 -16.95 -22.53 -3.08
CA VAL A 346 -17.02 -23.45 -4.22
C VAL A 346 -16.74 -24.89 -3.78
N TYR A 347 -15.68 -25.12 -3.01
CA TYR A 347 -15.34 -26.46 -2.50
C TYR A 347 -16.46 -27.07 -1.66
N ALA A 348 -17.01 -26.30 -0.72
CA ALA A 348 -18.09 -26.79 0.13
C ALA A 348 -19.33 -27.21 -0.68
N ASN A 349 -19.70 -26.41 -1.70
CA ASN A 349 -20.81 -26.77 -2.59
C ASN A 349 -20.51 -27.98 -3.51
N LEU A 350 -19.24 -28.23 -3.84
CA LEU A 350 -18.86 -29.41 -4.63
C LEU A 350 -18.92 -30.73 -3.84
N VAL A 351 -18.76 -30.66 -2.52
CA VAL A 351 -18.76 -31.82 -1.63
C VAL A 351 -20.02 -31.86 -0.74
N ASP A 352 -21.05 -31.11 -1.09
CA ASP A 352 -22.35 -31.03 -0.39
C ASP A 352 -22.22 -30.69 1.11
N LEU A 353 -21.25 -29.87 1.49
CA LEU A 353 -21.06 -29.33 2.83
C LEU A 353 -21.67 -27.93 2.95
N ASP A 354 -22.10 -27.56 4.18
CA ASP A 354 -22.48 -26.17 4.43
C ASP A 354 -21.24 -25.24 4.36
N PRO A 355 -21.17 -24.33 3.37
CA PRO A 355 -20.01 -23.46 3.18
C PRO A 355 -19.74 -22.49 4.34
N PHE A 356 -20.70 -22.31 5.22
CA PHE A 356 -20.63 -21.41 6.37
C PHE A 356 -20.60 -22.13 7.71
N ALA A 357 -20.51 -23.46 7.72
CA ALA A 357 -20.33 -24.22 8.95
C ALA A 357 -19.03 -23.85 9.65
N ALA A 358 -19.04 -23.79 10.98
CA ALA A 358 -17.87 -23.45 11.80
C ALA A 358 -16.67 -24.39 11.58
N SER A 359 -16.92 -25.63 11.13
CA SER A 359 -15.91 -26.63 10.79
C SER A 359 -15.20 -26.33 9.46
N VAL A 360 -15.85 -25.62 8.55
CA VAL A 360 -15.33 -25.26 7.22
C VAL A 360 -14.81 -23.81 7.20
N ALA A 361 -15.41 -22.96 8.01
CA ALA A 361 -15.02 -21.56 8.15
C ALA A 361 -14.46 -21.33 9.56
N PRO A 362 -13.16 -21.09 9.75
CA PRO A 362 -12.68 -20.58 11.02
C PRO A 362 -13.44 -19.29 11.35
N PRO A 363 -13.90 -19.11 12.61
CA PRO A 363 -14.63 -17.92 12.99
C PRO A 363 -13.84 -16.66 12.61
N LEU A 364 -14.53 -15.67 12.02
CA LEU A 364 -13.92 -14.36 11.79
C LEU A 364 -13.41 -13.84 13.15
N PRO A 365 -12.20 -13.27 13.20
CA PRO A 365 -11.74 -12.64 14.42
C PRO A 365 -12.78 -11.60 14.83
N PRO A 366 -13.13 -11.50 16.13
CA PRO A 366 -14.11 -10.55 16.60
C PRO A 366 -13.73 -9.13 16.10
N PRO A 367 -14.69 -8.29 15.73
CA PRO A 367 -14.42 -6.95 15.26
C PRO A 367 -13.56 -6.25 16.31
N ASN A 368 -12.39 -5.79 15.89
CA ASN A 368 -11.34 -5.28 16.76
C ASN A 368 -11.92 -4.23 17.72
N PRO A 369 -12.06 -4.51 19.04
CA PRO A 369 -12.68 -3.57 19.94
C PRO A 369 -11.76 -2.35 20.01
N ARG A 370 -12.18 -1.24 19.40
CA ARG A 370 -11.60 0.10 19.54
C ARG A 370 -10.13 0.05 19.94
N TRP A 371 -9.23 -0.18 18.99
CA TRP A 371 -7.78 -0.42 19.15
C TRP A 371 -7.10 0.59 20.10
N TRP A 372 -7.56 1.85 20.17
CA TRP A 372 -7.07 2.85 21.14
C TRP A 372 -7.37 2.48 22.61
N ARG A 373 -8.40 1.66 22.92
CA ARG A 373 -8.65 1.19 24.28
C ARG A 373 -7.65 0.11 24.71
N VAL A 374 -7.02 -0.56 23.76
CA VAL A 374 -5.99 -1.58 24.04
C VAL A 374 -4.66 -0.93 24.40
N LEU A 375 -4.38 0.25 23.85
CA LEU A 375 -3.17 1.03 24.18
C LEU A 375 -3.20 1.61 25.59
N PHE A 376 -4.40 1.87 26.14
CA PHE A 376 -4.58 2.51 27.47
C PHE A 376 -5.19 1.60 28.53
N ARG A 377 -5.37 0.30 28.26
CA ARG A 377 -5.84 -0.65 29.27
C ARG A 377 -4.61 -1.13 30.06
N SER A 378 -4.37 -0.54 31.24
CA SER A 378 -3.66 -1.20 32.33
C SER A 378 -4.24 -2.62 32.52
N ARG A 379 -3.37 -3.62 32.61
CA ARG A 379 -3.74 -5.01 32.87
C ARG A 379 -4.79 -5.07 34.00
N PRO A 380 -5.91 -5.77 33.84
CA PRO A 380 -6.73 -6.13 35.00
C PRO A 380 -5.90 -7.09 35.83
N ALA A 381 -5.64 -6.69 37.06
CA ALA A 381 -5.15 -7.58 38.08
C ALA A 381 -6.18 -8.69 38.31
N ASN A 382 -5.67 -9.93 38.44
CA ASN A 382 -6.34 -11.11 39.00
C ASN A 382 -7.50 -11.73 38.21
N LEU A 383 -7.17 -12.72 37.38
CA LEU A 383 -8.06 -13.87 37.21
C LEU A 383 -7.98 -14.76 38.48
N PRO A 384 -9.11 -15.13 39.11
CA PRO A 384 -9.08 -16.10 40.20
C PRO A 384 -8.63 -17.47 39.66
N GLN A 385 -7.62 -18.03 40.32
CA GLN A 385 -7.23 -19.42 40.13
C GLN A 385 -8.45 -20.29 40.38
N LYS A 386 -8.89 -21.05 39.37
CA LYS A 386 -9.79 -22.21 39.60
C LYS A 386 -9.04 -23.20 40.49
N SER A 387 -9.51 -23.34 41.71
CA SER A 387 -9.10 -24.41 42.60
C SER A 387 -9.28 -25.76 41.88
N LYS A 388 -8.19 -26.51 41.82
CA LYS A 388 -8.26 -27.98 41.70
C LYS A 388 -8.75 -28.48 43.04
N ASP A 389 -9.95 -28.98 43.09
CA ASP A 389 -10.37 -29.96 44.09
C ASP A 389 -11.61 -30.71 43.57
N LEU A 390 -11.40 -32.04 43.53
CA LEU A 390 -12.32 -33.18 43.29
C LEU A 390 -12.54 -33.60 41.86
#